data_52d0aa6903ec69f9822c2ddc5ae85ac1
#
_entry.id   52d0aa6903ec69f9822c2ddc5ae85ac1
#
_cell.length_a   1.000
_cell.length_b   1.000
_cell.length_c   1.000
_cell.angle_alpha   90.00
_cell.angle_beta   90.00
_cell.angle_gamma   90.00
#
_symmetry.space_group_name_H-M   'P 1'
#
loop_
_entity.id
_entity.type
_entity.pdbx_description
1 polymer ?
#
loop_
_entity_poly.entity_id
_entity_poly.type
_entity_poly.pdbx_seq_one_letter_code
_entity_poly.pdbx_strand_id
1 'polypeptide(L)' 'RMNMMAREIEQTISEQEPRIMDVDVHVEPKLDKGCLIVNVSYTVAQSHTKDNIVFPFYLNTG' A
#
# COMPACT_ATOMS: atom_id res chain seq x y z
N ARG A 1 5.25 -14.13 0.50
CA ARG A 1 5.19 -13.56 -0.82
C ARG A 1 4.50 -12.24 -0.80
N MET A 2 3.21 -12.30 -0.53
CA MET A 2 2.48 -11.04 -0.44
C MET A 2 3.05 -10.16 0.65
N ASN A 3 3.49 -10.77 1.74
CA ASN A 3 4.08 -10.02 2.84
C ASN A 3 5.35 -9.30 2.44
N MET A 4 6.16 -9.94 1.60
CA MET A 4 7.40 -9.30 1.13
C MET A 4 7.09 -8.11 0.24
N MET A 5 6.11 -8.27 -0.64
CA MET A 5 5.71 -7.18 -1.51
C MET A 5 5.20 -6.00 -0.70
N ALA A 6 4.35 -6.28 0.29
CA ALA A 6 3.81 -5.23 1.13
C ALA A 6 4.92 -4.50 1.89
N ARG A 7 5.90 -5.23 2.37
CA ARG A 7 7.03 -4.63 3.08
C ARG A 7 7.85 -3.73 2.20
N GLU A 8 8.08 -4.17 0.97
CA GLU A 8 8.86 -3.38 0.03
C GLU A 8 8.16 -2.07 -0.30
N ILE A 9 6.85 -2.14 -0.48
CA ILE A 9 6.07 -0.95 -0.74
C ILE A 9 6.10 -0.02 0.47
N GLU A 10 5.93 -0.59 1.66
CA GLU A 10 6.01 0.17 2.90
C GLU A 10 7.32 0.91 3.02
N GLN A 11 8.40 0.21 2.79
CA GLN A 11 9.72 0.77 2.94
C GLN A 11 9.96 1.89 1.93
N THR A 12 9.54 1.66 0.69
CA THR A 12 9.70 2.66 -0.35
C THR A 12 8.94 3.93 -0.02
N ILE A 13 7.70 3.78 0.42
CA ILE A 13 6.88 4.93 0.77
C ILE A 13 7.50 5.68 1.93
N SER A 14 7.94 4.95 2.95
CA SER A 14 8.53 5.57 4.14
C SER A 14 9.78 6.37 3.79
N GLU A 15 10.56 5.86 2.85
CA GLU A 15 11.79 6.54 2.46
C GLU A 15 11.51 7.76 1.60
N GLN A 16 10.50 7.70 0.79
CA GLN A 16 10.23 8.77 -0.17
C GLN A 16 9.30 9.85 0.36
N GLU A 17 8.54 9.54 1.41
CA GLU A 17 7.60 10.50 1.99
C GLU A 17 7.82 10.63 3.48
N PRO A 18 8.80 11.44 3.88
CA PRO A 18 9.08 11.59 5.31
C PRO A 18 7.97 12.30 6.09
N ARG A 19 6.99 12.86 5.39
CA ARG A 19 5.89 13.55 6.06
C ARG A 19 4.83 12.59 6.58
N ILE A 20 4.93 11.32 6.22
CA ILE A 20 3.97 10.33 6.71
C ILE A 20 4.69 9.32 7.59
N MET A 21 3.93 8.69 8.46
CA MET A 21 4.47 7.72 9.39
C MET A 21 3.44 6.62 9.58
N ASP A 22 3.84 5.56 10.28
CA ASP A 22 2.96 4.43 10.57
C ASP A 22 2.34 3.86 9.31
N VAL A 23 3.17 3.69 8.28
CA VAL A 23 2.71 3.17 7.01
C VAL A 23 2.44 1.69 7.13
N ASP A 24 1.25 1.28 6.71
CA ASP A 24 0.84 -0.11 6.77
C ASP A 24 0.23 -0.49 5.43
N VAL A 25 0.76 -1.52 4.80
CA VAL A 25 0.34 -1.92 3.47
C VAL A 25 -0.25 -3.31 3.50
N HIS A 26 -1.45 -3.44 2.96
CA HIS A 26 -2.12 -4.72 2.81
C HIS A 26 -2.38 -4.97 1.34
N VAL A 27 -2.05 -6.17 0.89
CA VAL A 27 -2.30 -6.56 -0.49
C VAL A 27 -3.30 -7.69 -0.47
N GLU A 28 -4.39 -7.50 -1.19
CA GLU A 28 -5.46 -8.48 -1.24
C GLU A 28 -5.68 -8.90 -2.69
N PRO A 29 -5.47 -10.19 -3.02
CA PRO A 29 -5.71 -10.64 -4.38
C PRO A 29 -7.20 -10.73 -4.67
N LYS A 30 -7.57 -10.28 -5.86
CA LYS A 30 -8.93 -10.44 -6.41
C LYS A 30 -8.80 -11.20 -7.71
N LEU A 31 -8.62 -12.50 -7.59
CA LEU A 31 -8.30 -13.32 -8.75
C LEU A 31 -9.43 -13.38 -9.75
N ASP A 32 -10.66 -13.31 -9.27
CA ASP A 32 -11.82 -13.30 -10.16
C ASP A 32 -11.86 -12.06 -11.04
N LYS A 33 -11.18 -11.00 -10.61
CA LYS A 33 -11.13 -9.76 -11.38
C LYS A 33 -9.76 -9.52 -11.99
N GLY A 34 -8.83 -10.44 -11.76
CA GLY A 34 -7.50 -10.32 -12.33
C GLY A 34 -6.72 -9.14 -11.79
N CYS A 35 -6.86 -8.83 -10.51
CA CYS A 35 -6.13 -7.72 -9.95
C CYS A 35 -5.77 -7.96 -8.50
N LEU A 36 -4.86 -7.13 -8.03
CA LEU A 36 -4.53 -7.03 -6.61
C LEU A 36 -5.04 -5.71 -6.09
N ILE A 37 -5.58 -5.73 -4.89
CA ILE A 37 -5.99 -4.49 -4.22
C ILE A 37 -4.91 -4.15 -3.21
N VAL A 38 -4.27 -3.01 -3.39
CA VAL A 38 -3.22 -2.54 -2.49
C VAL A 38 -3.80 -1.45 -1.63
N ASN A 39 -3.88 -1.72 -0.34
CA ASN A 39 -4.46 -0.80 0.64
C ASN A 39 -3.32 -0.24 1.48
N VAL A 40 -3.12 1.07 1.44
CA VAL A 40 -2.06 1.75 2.17
C VAL A 40 -2.66 2.66 3.21
N SER A 41 -2.38 2.37 4.47
CA SER A 41 -2.80 3.21 5.58
C SER A 41 -1.60 3.95 6.12
N TYR A 42 -1.79 5.19 6.51
CA TYR A 42 -0.67 5.97 7.01
C TYR A 42 -1.19 7.11 7.90
N THR A 43 -0.25 7.74 8.60
CA THR A 43 -0.55 8.90 9.42
C THR A 43 0.26 10.07 8.89
N VAL A 44 -0.40 11.20 8.71
CA VAL A 44 0.29 12.44 8.34
C VAL A 44 0.93 12.99 9.59
N ALA A 45 2.26 13.07 9.60
CA ALA A 45 3.00 13.40 10.81
C ALA A 45 2.63 14.75 11.38
N GLN A 46 2.48 15.73 10.51
CA GLN A 46 2.24 17.11 10.94
C GLN A 46 0.91 17.27 11.66
N SER A 47 -0.12 16.63 11.17
CA SER A 47 -1.47 16.78 11.72
C SER A 47 -1.92 15.61 12.57
N HIS A 48 -1.14 14.54 12.61
CA HIS A 48 -1.50 13.29 13.28
C HIS A 48 -2.81 12.75 12.74
N THR A 49 -3.06 12.95 11.47
CA THR A 49 -4.29 12.51 10.83
C THR A 49 -4.06 11.19 10.12
N LYS A 50 -4.92 10.22 10.37
CA LYS A 50 -4.85 8.94 9.68
C LYS A 50 -5.62 9.01 8.38
N ASP A 51 -5.05 8.38 7.36
CA ASP A 51 -5.67 8.36 6.05
C ASP A 51 -5.34 7.04 5.41
N ASN A 52 -6.02 6.73 4.31
CA ASN A 52 -5.66 5.53 3.60
C ASN A 52 -5.99 5.68 2.12
N ILE A 53 -5.23 4.96 1.30
CA ILE A 53 -5.38 4.98 -0.14
C ILE A 53 -5.48 3.55 -0.63
N VAL A 54 -6.35 3.32 -1.59
CA VAL A 54 -6.54 1.99 -2.16
C VAL A 54 -6.26 2.06 -3.65
N PHE A 55 -5.36 1.18 -4.12
CA PHE A 55 -5.01 1.09 -5.53
C PHE A 55 -5.41 -0.25 -6.09
N PRO A 56 -6.10 -0.30 -7.21
CA PRO A 56 -6.22 -1.56 -7.95
C PRO A 56 -4.98 -1.73 -8.81
N PHE A 57 -4.40 -2.90 -8.75
CA PHE A 57 -3.21 -3.22 -9.52
C PHE A 57 -3.55 -4.38 -10.44
N TYR A 58 -3.80 -4.09 -11.68
CA TYR A 58 -4.30 -5.10 -12.60
C TYR A 58 -3.19 -5.99 -13.10
N LEU A 59 -3.44 -7.29 -13.07
CA LEU A 59 -2.51 -8.27 -13.56
C LEU A 59 -2.80 -8.50 -15.03
N ASN A 60 -1.89 -8.09 -15.85
CA ASN A 60 -2.05 -8.25 -17.27
C ASN A 60 -1.42 -9.55 -17.71
N THR A 61 -2.25 -10.53 -17.97
CA THR A 61 -1.78 -11.83 -18.39
C THR A 61 -1.89 -12.06 -19.88
N GLY A 62 -2.48 -11.14 -20.55
CA GLY A 62 -2.76 -11.26 -21.97
C GLY A 62 -1.66 -10.99 -22.89
#